data_966529cd69f25f5259abed9fd9975c00
#
_entry.id   966529cd69f25f5259abed9fd9975c00
#
_cell.length_a   1.000
_cell.length_b   1.000
_cell.length_c   1.000
_cell.angle_alpha   90.00
_cell.angle_beta   90.00
_cell.angle_gamma   90.00
#
_symmetry.space_group_name_H-M   'P 1'
#
loop_
_entity.id
_entity.type
_entity.pdbx_description
1 polymer ?
#
loop_
_entity_poly.entity_id
_entity_poly.type
_entity_poly.pdbx_seq_one_letter_code
_entity_poly.pdbx_strand_id
1 'polypeptide(L)'
;KVCVCYTSDLQTSPIFTVDYYKGVAKRAAEAGAHMIGIKDMAGLLKPRSAPILVEAIRSVTDLPIHFHTHATSSCSLATALEMARAGCDVIDFATASMADCTSQPSLNGFLASTEGSDMAPEGTGYLGLEPYDVYWGRVRDMYTPFENGMKSGTARVFDHQIPGE
;
A
#
# COMPACT_ATOMS: atom_id res chain seq x y z
N LYS A 1 6.82 -14.95 -4.63
CA LYS A 1 5.70 -13.99 -4.47
C LYS A 1 4.92 -13.90 -5.75
N VAL A 2 3.61 -14.00 -5.68
CA VAL A 2 2.68 -13.71 -6.77
C VAL A 2 1.98 -12.41 -6.44
N CYS A 3 1.98 -11.44 -7.37
CA CYS A 3 1.29 -10.17 -7.20
C CYS A 3 -0.03 -10.19 -7.95
N VAL A 4 -1.09 -9.78 -7.26
CA VAL A 4 -2.40 -9.53 -7.83
C VAL A 4 -2.59 -8.02 -7.96
N CYS A 5 -2.84 -7.54 -9.18
CA CYS A 5 -3.12 -6.13 -9.41
C CYS A 5 -4.49 -5.77 -8.87
N TYR A 6 -4.56 -4.71 -8.07
CA TYR A 6 -5.79 -4.14 -7.57
C TYR A 6 -6.22 -3.01 -8.51
N THR A 7 -7.30 -3.23 -9.25
CA THR A 7 -7.68 -2.40 -10.39
C THR A 7 -8.87 -1.47 -10.13
N SER A 8 -9.63 -1.73 -9.07
CA SER A 8 -10.70 -0.85 -8.61
C SER A 8 -11.11 -1.21 -7.18
N ASP A 9 -11.70 -0.27 -6.45
CA ASP A 9 -12.18 -0.55 -5.11
C ASP A 9 -13.30 -1.61 -5.12
N LEU A 10 -13.21 -2.57 -4.18
CA LEU A 10 -14.10 -3.74 -4.06
C LEU A 10 -15.59 -3.42 -4.12
N GLN A 11 -15.98 -2.21 -3.69
CA GLN A 11 -17.36 -1.83 -3.55
C GLN A 11 -17.92 -1.09 -4.77
N THR A 12 -17.11 -0.88 -5.80
CA THR A 12 -17.50 -0.11 -6.98
C THR A 12 -17.43 -0.88 -8.28
N SER A 13 -16.70 -2.01 -8.30
CA SER A 13 -16.55 -2.82 -9.50
C SER A 13 -17.52 -4.01 -9.51
N PRO A 14 -18.26 -4.23 -10.62
CA PRO A 14 -19.03 -5.44 -10.79
C PRO A 14 -18.18 -6.66 -11.18
N ILE A 15 -16.92 -6.45 -11.56
CA ILE A 15 -16.00 -7.51 -12.04
C ILE A 15 -14.97 -7.85 -10.96
N PHE A 16 -14.30 -6.83 -10.44
CA PHE A 16 -13.21 -6.99 -9.44
C PHE A 16 -13.79 -7.01 -8.02
N THR A 17 -14.60 -8.02 -7.76
CA THR A 17 -15.29 -8.23 -6.50
C THR A 17 -14.40 -8.91 -5.45
N VAL A 18 -14.88 -9.01 -4.23
CA VAL A 18 -14.24 -9.80 -3.16
C VAL A 18 -13.98 -11.24 -3.63
N ASP A 19 -14.98 -11.88 -4.26
CA ASP A 19 -14.86 -13.26 -4.77
C ASP A 19 -13.82 -13.39 -5.89
N TYR A 20 -13.67 -12.36 -6.72
CA TYR A 20 -12.60 -12.32 -7.72
C TYR A 20 -11.23 -12.41 -7.07
N TYR A 21 -10.93 -11.52 -6.11
CA TYR A 21 -9.62 -11.49 -5.43
C TYR A 21 -9.38 -12.75 -4.60
N LYS A 22 -10.40 -13.26 -3.92
CA LYS A 22 -10.38 -14.54 -3.22
C LYS A 22 -10.02 -15.70 -4.17
N GLY A 23 -10.66 -15.75 -5.32
CA GLY A 23 -10.38 -16.78 -6.34
C GLY A 23 -8.97 -16.69 -6.91
N VAL A 24 -8.44 -15.47 -7.12
CA VAL A 24 -7.06 -15.28 -7.58
C VAL A 24 -6.06 -15.71 -6.52
N ALA A 25 -6.26 -15.33 -5.26
CA ALA A 25 -5.38 -15.73 -4.15
C ALA A 25 -5.35 -17.27 -3.98
N LYS A 26 -6.52 -17.92 -4.05
CA LYS A 26 -6.62 -19.37 -4.00
C LYS A 26 -5.81 -20.05 -5.11
N ARG A 27 -6.01 -19.64 -6.37
CA ARG A 27 -5.25 -20.20 -7.52
C ARG A 27 -3.75 -19.97 -7.39
N ALA A 28 -3.33 -18.80 -6.88
CA ALA A 28 -1.91 -18.51 -6.65
C ALA A 28 -1.31 -19.44 -5.59
N ALA A 29 -2.02 -19.68 -4.49
CA ALA A 29 -1.61 -20.61 -3.44
C ALA A 29 -1.50 -22.05 -3.98
N GLU A 30 -2.51 -22.53 -4.71
CA GLU A 30 -2.54 -23.85 -5.35
C GLU A 30 -1.42 -24.03 -6.37
N ALA A 31 -1.00 -22.95 -7.04
CA ALA A 31 0.14 -22.94 -7.96
C ALA A 31 1.51 -22.89 -7.25
N GLY A 32 1.55 -22.95 -5.93
CA GLY A 32 2.80 -23.00 -5.14
C GLY A 32 3.40 -21.62 -4.82
N ALA A 33 2.61 -20.55 -4.78
CA ALA A 33 3.09 -19.27 -4.30
C ALA A 33 3.53 -19.38 -2.82
N HIS A 34 4.55 -18.58 -2.44
CA HIS A 34 5.03 -18.50 -1.05
C HIS A 34 4.50 -17.25 -0.32
N MET A 35 3.89 -16.32 -1.06
CA MET A 35 3.36 -15.06 -0.55
C MET A 35 2.38 -14.48 -1.56
N ILE A 36 1.28 -13.93 -1.10
CA ILE A 36 0.31 -13.21 -1.92
C ILE A 36 0.63 -11.72 -1.85
N GLY A 37 1.00 -11.12 -2.98
CA GLY A 37 1.20 -9.68 -3.10
C GLY A 37 -0.06 -8.99 -3.64
N ILE A 38 -0.49 -7.92 -3.00
CA ILE A 38 -1.51 -7.01 -3.50
C ILE A 38 -0.80 -5.80 -4.08
N LYS A 39 -0.96 -5.55 -5.37
CA LYS A 39 -0.34 -4.41 -6.07
C LYS A 39 -1.43 -3.37 -6.37
N ASP A 40 -1.52 -2.38 -5.53
CA ASP A 40 -2.43 -1.24 -5.69
C ASP A 40 -1.67 -0.05 -6.29
N MET A 41 -1.72 0.07 -7.62
CA MET A 41 -0.86 0.97 -8.39
C MET A 41 -1.23 2.45 -8.27
N ALA A 42 -2.44 2.79 -7.83
CA ALA A 42 -2.90 4.18 -7.76
C ALA A 42 -3.56 4.56 -6.42
N GLY A 43 -3.41 3.71 -5.39
CA GLY A 43 -4.06 3.94 -4.11
C GLY A 43 -5.57 3.79 -4.18
N LEU A 44 -6.08 2.83 -4.96
CA LEU A 44 -7.52 2.61 -5.18
C LEU A 44 -8.19 1.85 -4.05
N LEU A 45 -7.44 1.08 -3.28
CA LEU A 45 -7.96 0.38 -2.10
C LEU A 45 -8.30 1.40 -1.02
N LYS A 46 -9.59 1.55 -0.74
CA LYS A 46 -10.05 2.44 0.33
C LYS A 46 -9.83 1.82 1.70
N PRO A 47 -9.59 2.63 2.75
CA PRO A 47 -9.35 2.12 4.11
C PRO A 47 -10.42 1.12 4.57
N ARG A 48 -11.70 1.41 4.32
CA ARG A 48 -12.82 0.53 4.70
C ARG A 48 -12.85 -0.81 3.98
N SER A 49 -12.21 -0.90 2.79
CA SER A 49 -12.15 -2.13 1.99
C SER A 49 -10.95 -3.01 2.35
N ALA A 50 -9.95 -2.45 3.03
CA ALA A 50 -8.73 -3.16 3.41
C ALA A 50 -9.01 -4.41 4.27
N PRO A 51 -9.73 -4.34 5.40
CA PRO A 51 -10.01 -5.52 6.20
C PRO A 51 -10.83 -6.57 5.44
N ILE A 52 -11.76 -6.16 4.59
CA ILE A 52 -12.57 -7.07 3.77
C ILE A 52 -11.68 -7.88 2.82
N LEU A 53 -10.70 -7.23 2.20
CA LEU A 53 -9.77 -7.88 1.28
C LEU A 53 -8.85 -8.86 2.01
N VAL A 54 -8.30 -8.45 3.16
CA VAL A 54 -7.43 -9.33 3.97
C VAL A 54 -8.19 -10.55 4.44
N GLU A 55 -9.39 -10.38 4.99
CA GLU A 55 -10.25 -11.49 5.44
C GLU A 55 -10.57 -12.44 4.28
N ALA A 56 -10.92 -11.92 3.11
CA ALA A 56 -11.21 -12.72 1.94
C ALA A 56 -10.01 -13.58 1.52
N ILE A 57 -8.81 -13.03 1.50
CA ILE A 57 -7.59 -13.78 1.17
C ILE A 57 -7.30 -14.82 2.26
N ARG A 58 -7.36 -14.45 3.54
CA ARG A 58 -7.15 -15.36 4.67
C ARG A 58 -8.15 -16.52 4.68
N SER A 59 -9.36 -16.34 4.16
CA SER A 59 -10.37 -17.42 4.09
C SER A 59 -9.98 -18.56 3.15
N VAL A 60 -8.95 -18.40 2.31
CA VAL A 60 -8.54 -19.40 1.29
C VAL A 60 -7.06 -19.78 1.36
N THR A 61 -6.25 -19.08 2.14
CA THR A 61 -4.82 -19.38 2.28
C THR A 61 -4.23 -18.75 3.54
N ASP A 62 -3.27 -19.45 4.15
CA ASP A 62 -2.47 -18.97 5.29
C ASP A 62 -1.15 -18.32 4.83
N LEU A 63 -0.94 -18.14 3.53
CA LEU A 63 0.27 -17.52 3.00
C LEU A 63 0.40 -16.06 3.47
N PRO A 64 1.62 -15.57 3.70
CA PRO A 64 1.84 -14.18 4.04
C PRO A 64 1.24 -13.23 2.98
N ILE A 65 0.61 -12.15 3.44
CA ILE A 65 0.03 -11.10 2.61
C ILE A 65 0.99 -9.92 2.60
N HIS A 66 1.34 -9.46 1.41
CA HIS A 66 2.20 -8.31 1.18
C HIS A 66 1.42 -7.24 0.42
N PHE A 67 1.31 -6.07 1.01
CA PHE A 67 0.62 -4.92 0.41
C PHE A 67 1.59 -3.89 -0.13
N HIS A 68 1.42 -3.55 -1.40
CA HIS A 68 2.12 -2.47 -2.07
C HIS A 68 1.10 -1.51 -2.67
N THR A 69 1.18 -0.25 -2.30
CA THR A 69 0.28 0.81 -2.78
C THR A 69 1.04 2.09 -3.13
N HIS A 70 0.39 2.98 -3.86
CA HIS A 70 0.87 4.32 -4.16
C HIS A 70 0.00 5.39 -3.51
N ALA A 71 0.59 6.54 -3.21
CA ALA A 71 -0.10 7.65 -2.52
C ALA A 71 -0.90 8.56 -3.47
N THR A 72 -1.10 8.15 -4.73
CA THR A 72 -1.74 8.96 -5.78
C THR A 72 -3.15 9.44 -5.39
N SER A 73 -3.90 8.64 -4.62
CA SER A 73 -5.24 9.02 -4.13
C SER A 73 -5.24 9.86 -2.86
N SER A 74 -4.11 10.05 -2.20
CA SER A 74 -3.97 10.59 -0.84
C SER A 74 -4.59 9.73 0.28
N CYS A 75 -5.05 8.51 -0.02
CA CYS A 75 -5.67 7.61 0.98
C CYS A 75 -4.71 6.53 1.49
N SER A 76 -3.54 6.36 0.89
CA SER A 76 -2.69 5.19 1.06
C SER A 76 -2.16 4.98 2.48
N LEU A 77 -1.85 6.07 3.23
CA LEU A 77 -1.43 5.93 4.63
C LEU A 77 -2.57 5.39 5.50
N ALA A 78 -3.78 5.92 5.32
CA ALA A 78 -4.95 5.44 6.05
C ALA A 78 -5.27 3.97 5.67
N THR A 79 -5.12 3.62 4.39
CA THR A 79 -5.29 2.23 3.93
C THR A 79 -4.21 1.32 4.52
N ALA A 80 -2.95 1.76 4.58
CA ALA A 80 -1.86 0.99 5.17
C ALA A 80 -2.10 0.71 6.67
N LEU A 81 -2.64 1.69 7.42
CA LEU A 81 -3.02 1.50 8.83
C LEU A 81 -4.13 0.44 8.97
N GLU A 82 -5.15 0.47 8.11
CA GLU A 82 -6.21 -0.54 8.14
C GLU A 82 -5.73 -1.93 7.65
N MET A 83 -4.79 -1.99 6.69
CA MET A 83 -4.14 -3.24 6.30
C MET A 83 -3.33 -3.85 7.44
N ALA A 84 -2.55 -3.04 8.16
CA ALA A 84 -1.79 -3.50 9.34
C ALA A 84 -2.74 -4.01 10.44
N ARG A 85 -3.80 -3.26 10.74
CA ARG A 85 -4.81 -3.66 11.75
C ARG A 85 -5.53 -4.95 11.37
N ALA A 86 -5.75 -5.18 10.08
CA ALA A 86 -6.37 -6.39 9.56
C ALA A 86 -5.43 -7.61 9.52
N GLY A 87 -4.14 -7.46 9.85
CA GLY A 87 -3.16 -8.55 9.88
C GLY A 87 -2.47 -8.81 8.54
N CYS A 88 -2.23 -7.76 7.74
CA CYS A 88 -1.30 -7.83 6.62
C CYS A 88 0.13 -7.97 7.16
N ASP A 89 0.91 -8.93 6.62
CA ASP A 89 2.23 -9.29 7.17
C ASP A 89 3.33 -8.34 6.74
N VAL A 90 3.23 -7.78 5.54
CA VAL A 90 4.25 -6.89 4.96
C VAL A 90 3.58 -5.73 4.24
N ILE A 91 4.05 -4.51 4.50
CA ILE A 91 3.57 -3.30 3.82
C ILE A 91 4.77 -2.50 3.32
N ASP A 92 4.72 -2.08 2.05
CA ASP A 92 5.77 -1.27 1.45
C ASP A 92 5.54 0.22 1.73
N PHE A 93 6.62 0.90 2.12
CA PHE A 93 6.68 2.34 2.36
C PHE A 93 7.90 2.96 1.67
N ALA A 94 7.89 4.28 1.55
CA ALA A 94 9.08 5.05 1.20
C ALA A 94 9.51 5.94 2.38
N THR A 95 10.80 6.30 2.44
CA THR A 95 11.26 7.33 3.40
C THR A 95 10.54 8.65 3.12
N ALA A 96 10.36 9.50 4.14
CA ALA A 96 9.54 10.71 4.01
C ALA A 96 9.98 11.60 2.84
N SER A 97 11.29 11.73 2.62
CA SER A 97 11.85 12.54 1.52
C SER A 97 11.50 12.02 0.11
N MET A 98 11.16 10.74 -0.02
CA MET A 98 10.82 10.08 -1.30
C MET A 98 9.38 9.62 -1.37
N ALA A 99 8.57 9.88 -0.33
CA ALA A 99 7.21 9.41 -0.20
C ALA A 99 6.18 10.31 -0.89
N ASP A 100 4.95 9.83 -0.90
CA ASP A 100 3.74 10.52 -1.36
C ASP A 100 3.64 10.78 -2.87
N CYS A 101 2.62 11.49 -3.29
CA CYS A 101 2.27 11.73 -4.70
C CYS A 101 2.13 10.41 -5.47
N THR A 102 3.02 10.13 -6.42
CA THR A 102 3.05 8.87 -7.19
C THR A 102 3.95 7.80 -6.57
N SER A 103 4.60 8.11 -5.44
CA SER A 103 5.39 7.15 -4.68
C SER A 103 4.52 6.39 -3.65
N GLN A 104 5.16 5.60 -2.78
CA GLN A 104 4.50 4.90 -1.68
C GLN A 104 4.17 5.87 -0.53
N PRO A 105 3.29 5.48 0.40
CA PRO A 105 3.06 6.26 1.61
C PRO A 105 4.33 6.37 2.46
N SER A 106 4.40 7.43 3.28
CA SER A 106 5.54 7.72 4.14
C SER A 106 5.70 6.70 5.27
N LEU A 107 6.86 6.07 5.37
CA LEU A 107 7.23 5.22 6.51
C LEU A 107 7.24 6.03 7.81
N ASN A 108 7.80 7.24 7.80
CA ASN A 108 7.85 8.12 8.97
C ASN A 108 6.44 8.44 9.47
N GLY A 109 5.51 8.73 8.54
CA GLY A 109 4.11 8.97 8.86
C GLY A 109 3.42 7.75 9.47
N PHE A 110 3.70 6.55 8.95
CA PHE A 110 3.16 5.31 9.49
C PHE A 110 3.68 5.04 10.91
N LEU A 111 5.00 5.13 11.14
CA LEU A 111 5.61 4.91 12.45
C LEU A 111 5.10 5.91 13.49
N ALA A 112 4.99 7.19 13.12
CA ALA A 112 4.43 8.21 14.02
C ALA A 112 2.95 7.96 14.34
N SER A 113 2.17 7.48 13.36
CA SER A 113 0.75 7.17 13.54
C SER A 113 0.50 5.94 14.41
N THR A 114 1.45 5.02 14.49
CA THR A 114 1.34 3.76 15.26
C THR A 114 2.06 3.83 16.61
N GLU A 115 2.78 4.91 16.88
CA GLU A 115 3.54 5.08 18.13
C GLU A 115 2.61 4.92 19.35
N GLY A 116 3.03 4.07 20.31
CA GLY A 116 2.25 3.77 21.50
C GLY A 116 1.03 2.87 21.31
N SER A 117 0.79 2.34 20.10
CA SER A 117 -0.25 1.35 19.82
C SER A 117 0.32 -0.06 19.73
N ASP A 118 -0.58 -1.05 19.69
CA ASP A 118 -0.27 -2.46 19.44
C ASP A 118 0.25 -2.75 18.01
N MET A 119 0.11 -1.79 17.11
CA MET A 119 0.63 -1.85 15.75
C MET A 119 2.03 -1.23 15.62
N ALA A 120 2.58 -0.66 16.69
CA ALA A 120 3.91 -0.07 16.65
C ALA A 120 4.95 -1.16 16.37
N PRO A 121 5.74 -1.05 15.28
CA PRO A 121 6.76 -2.05 15.00
C PRO A 121 7.87 -2.01 16.06
N GLU A 122 8.41 -3.17 16.39
CA GLU A 122 9.57 -3.27 17.26
C GLU A 122 10.82 -2.70 16.58
N GLY A 123 11.67 -2.04 17.33
CA GLY A 123 12.97 -1.56 16.87
C GLY A 123 13.01 -0.04 16.64
N THR A 124 13.23 0.39 15.42
CA THR A 124 13.47 1.80 15.09
C THR A 124 12.18 2.61 14.99
N GLY A 125 12.02 3.62 15.85
CA GLY A 125 10.96 4.63 15.69
C GLY A 125 11.26 5.61 14.55
N TYR A 126 10.30 6.48 14.24
CA TYR A 126 10.41 7.42 13.09
C TYR A 126 11.64 8.36 13.18
N LEU A 127 12.11 8.70 14.37
CA LEU A 127 13.31 9.52 14.55
C LEU A 127 14.60 8.80 14.08
N GLY A 128 14.64 7.48 14.14
CA GLY A 128 15.78 6.70 13.64
C GLY A 128 15.92 6.68 12.12
N LEU A 129 14.95 7.22 11.40
CA LEU A 129 14.96 7.31 9.93
C LEU A 129 15.60 8.60 9.42
N GLU A 130 15.87 9.57 10.27
CA GLU A 130 16.42 10.88 9.87
C GLU A 130 17.66 10.79 8.96
N PRO A 131 18.68 9.94 9.22
CA PRO A 131 19.82 9.82 8.33
C PRO A 131 19.46 9.40 6.90
N TYR A 132 18.46 8.53 6.76
CA TYR A 132 17.95 8.07 5.46
C TYR A 132 17.20 9.20 4.76
N ASP A 133 16.37 9.94 5.48
CA ASP A 133 15.62 11.07 4.92
C ASP A 133 16.54 12.19 4.45
N VAL A 134 17.60 12.49 5.19
CA VAL A 134 18.61 13.46 4.79
C VAL A 134 19.36 13.01 3.52
N TYR A 135 19.76 11.74 3.46
CA TYR A 135 20.45 11.18 2.30
C TYR A 135 19.55 11.21 1.06
N TRP A 136 18.37 10.62 1.15
CA TRP A 136 17.45 10.53 0.01
C TRP A 136 16.86 11.89 -0.38
N GLY A 137 16.74 12.84 0.54
CA GLY A 137 16.36 14.21 0.24
C GLY A 137 17.39 14.88 -0.69
N ARG A 138 18.68 14.72 -0.41
CA ARG A 138 19.75 15.22 -1.29
C ARG A 138 19.74 14.54 -2.67
N VAL A 139 19.47 13.24 -2.71
CA VAL A 139 19.31 12.52 -3.98
C VAL A 139 18.13 13.09 -4.76
N ARG A 140 16.98 13.30 -4.09
CA ARG A 140 15.79 13.89 -4.72
C ARG A 140 16.05 15.27 -5.29
N ASP A 141 16.81 16.14 -4.59
CA ASP A 141 17.19 17.45 -5.08
C ASP A 141 17.93 17.38 -6.42
N MET A 142 18.76 16.35 -6.61
CA MET A 142 19.46 16.11 -7.89
C MET A 142 18.51 15.76 -9.04
N TYR A 143 17.39 15.12 -8.73
CA TYR A 143 16.39 14.69 -9.71
C TYR A 143 15.22 15.66 -9.89
N THR A 144 15.15 16.72 -9.10
CA THR A 144 14.09 17.74 -9.17
C THR A 144 13.76 18.22 -10.60
N PRO A 145 14.75 18.44 -11.50
CA PRO A 145 14.46 18.85 -12.89
C PRO A 145 13.67 17.81 -13.70
N PHE A 146 13.64 16.57 -13.25
CA PHE A 146 12.97 15.45 -13.93
C PHE A 146 11.68 15.02 -13.23
N GLU A 147 11.33 15.62 -12.10
CA GLU A 147 10.07 15.31 -11.40
C GLU A 147 8.85 15.77 -12.21
N ASN A 148 7.77 14.99 -12.14
CA ASN A 148 6.50 15.45 -12.67
C ASN A 148 5.96 16.64 -11.85
N GLY A 149 5.00 17.38 -12.40
CA GLY A 149 4.45 18.57 -11.74
C GLY A 149 3.48 18.29 -10.59
N MET A 150 3.25 17.03 -10.21
CA MET A 150 2.31 16.67 -9.15
C MET A 150 2.85 17.14 -7.79
N LYS A 151 2.05 17.92 -7.07
CA LYS A 151 2.39 18.46 -5.75
C LYS A 151 1.65 17.77 -4.60
N SER A 152 0.58 17.03 -4.91
CA SER A 152 -0.20 16.27 -3.94
C SER A 152 -0.95 15.14 -4.64
N GLY A 153 -1.35 14.12 -3.90
CA GLY A 153 -2.28 13.11 -4.40
C GLY A 153 -3.65 13.68 -4.71
N THR A 154 -4.46 12.94 -5.43
CA THR A 154 -5.80 13.37 -5.83
C THR A 154 -6.81 12.22 -5.78
N ALA A 155 -7.97 12.46 -5.17
CA ALA A 155 -9.08 11.51 -5.16
C ALA A 155 -9.72 11.29 -6.56
N ARG A 156 -9.33 12.06 -7.58
CA ARG A 156 -9.85 11.89 -8.96
C ARG A 156 -9.51 10.54 -9.57
N VAL A 157 -8.50 9.84 -9.04
CA VAL A 157 -8.18 8.47 -9.47
C VAL A 157 -9.35 7.50 -9.25
N PHE A 158 -10.23 7.76 -8.27
CA PHE A 158 -11.41 6.94 -8.05
C PHE A 158 -12.48 7.09 -9.13
N ASP A 159 -12.53 8.24 -9.82
CA ASP A 159 -13.49 8.50 -10.87
C ASP A 159 -13.19 7.69 -12.14
N HIS A 160 -11.93 7.39 -12.36
CA HIS A 160 -11.46 6.67 -13.54
C HIS A 160 -11.05 5.23 -13.22
N GLN A 161 -10.71 4.94 -11.98
CA GLN A 161 -10.23 3.64 -11.50
C GLN A 161 -9.16 3.00 -12.40
N ILE A 162 -8.33 3.84 -12.98
CA ILE A 162 -7.21 3.40 -13.80
C ILE A 162 -6.04 3.09 -12.85
N PRO A 163 -5.50 1.88 -12.90
CA PRO A 163 -4.31 1.57 -12.11
C PRO A 163 -3.14 2.40 -12.62
N GLY A 164 -2.55 3.13 -11.74
CA GLY A 164 -1.29 3.82 -11.77
C GLY A 164 -0.75 4.40 -13.09
N GLU A 165 -0.07 5.45 -12.96
CA GLU A 165 0.83 5.98 -13.98
C GLU A 165 2.28 5.66 -13.61
#